data_d1e56ba83308c56d2c37ef2dc3fa0728
#
_entry.id   d1e56ba83308c56d2c37ef2dc3fa0728
#
_cell.length_a   1.000
_cell.length_b   1.000
_cell.length_c   1.000
_cell.angle_alpha   90.00
_cell.angle_beta   90.00
_cell.angle_gamma   90.00
#
_symmetry.space_group_name_H-M   'P 1'
#
loop_
_entity.id
_entity.type
_entity.pdbx_description
1 polymer ?
#
loop_
_entity_poly.entity_id
_entity_poly.type
_entity_poly.pdbx_seq_one_letter_code
_entity_poly.pdbx_strand_id
1 'polypeptide(L)' 'MDDYGKRVIAYQLAMSLARSMLTQGIISEEEYRKIDTIMTEKHGLFSGTIFR' A
#
# COMPACT_ATOMS: atom_id res chain seq x y z
N MET A 1 -17.18 -7.89 -10.94
CA MET A 1 -16.82 -8.01 -10.75
C MET A 1 -16.08 -8.23 -10.07
N ASP A 2 -15.51 -7.96 -10.02
CA ASP A 2 -14.75 -8.49 -9.30
C ASP A 2 -14.26 -7.75 -8.26
N ASP A 3 -13.53 -8.24 -7.43
CA ASP A 3 -13.05 -7.57 -6.27
C ASP A 3 -11.79 -6.79 -6.52
N TYR A 4 -11.35 -6.70 -7.76
CA TYR A 4 -10.11 -6.03 -8.04
C TYR A 4 -10.18 -4.56 -7.65
N GLY A 5 -11.26 -3.89 -8.02
CA GLY A 5 -11.43 -2.49 -7.67
C GLY A 5 -11.46 -2.27 -6.18
N LYS A 6 -12.12 -3.16 -5.44
CA LYS A 6 -12.17 -3.05 -4.00
C LYS A 6 -10.80 -3.25 -3.39
N ARG A 7 -10.02 -4.18 -3.95
CA ARG A 7 -8.68 -4.42 -3.44
C ARG A 7 -7.78 -3.22 -3.66
N VAL A 8 -7.91 -2.58 -4.81
CA VAL A 8 -7.12 -1.39 -5.09
C VAL A 8 -7.49 -0.27 -4.14
N ILE A 9 -8.77 -0.07 -3.90
CA ILE A 9 -9.21 0.97 -2.99
C ILE A 9 -8.71 0.71 -1.59
N ALA A 10 -8.81 -0.54 -1.13
CA ALA A 10 -8.34 -0.89 0.20
C ALA A 10 -6.84 -0.66 0.31
N TYR A 11 -6.11 -1.03 -0.71
CA TYR A 11 -4.67 -0.82 -0.74
C TYR A 11 -4.35 0.68 -0.66
N GLN A 12 -5.05 1.47 -1.45
CA GLN A 12 -4.80 2.91 -1.47
C GLN A 12 -5.12 3.57 -0.15
N LEU A 13 -6.18 3.12 0.51
CA LEU A 13 -6.51 3.67 1.82
C LEU A 13 -5.43 3.34 2.84
N ALA A 14 -4.97 2.09 2.83
CA ALA A 14 -3.92 1.68 3.75
C ALA A 14 -2.64 2.47 3.49
N MET A 15 -2.28 2.65 2.23
CA MET A 15 -1.06 3.37 1.91
C MET A 15 -1.20 4.86 2.19
N SER A 16 -2.40 5.38 2.10
CA SER A 16 -2.63 6.78 2.44
C SER A 16 -2.33 7.02 3.93
N LEU A 17 -2.78 6.09 4.77
CA LEU A 17 -2.47 6.18 6.19
C LEU A 17 -0.97 6.02 6.44
N ALA A 18 -0.36 5.07 5.75
CA ALA A 18 1.08 4.85 5.92
C ALA A 18 1.87 6.08 5.48
N ARG A 19 1.45 6.72 4.41
CA ARG A 19 2.11 7.92 3.94
C ARG A 19 1.99 9.04 4.97
N SER A 20 0.82 9.15 5.57
CA SER A 20 0.60 10.15 6.60
C SER A 20 1.55 9.92 7.77
N MET A 21 1.70 8.65 8.17
CA MET A 21 2.61 8.32 9.26
C MET A 21 4.06 8.60 8.88
N LEU A 22 4.40 8.35 7.62
CA LEU A 22 5.74 8.64 7.15
C LEU A 22 6.02 10.15 7.22
N THR A 23 5.06 10.94 6.77
CA THR A 23 5.19 12.39 6.78
C THR A 23 5.35 12.92 8.20
N GLN A 24 4.65 12.30 9.14
CA GLN A 24 4.72 12.72 10.53
C GLN A 24 5.93 12.17 11.25
N GLY A 25 6.70 11.33 10.60
CA GLY A 25 7.89 10.76 11.22
C GLY A 25 7.60 9.61 12.16
N ILE A 26 6.40 9.07 12.11
CA ILE A 26 6.05 7.94 12.96
C ILE A 26 6.72 6.67 12.45
N ILE A 27 6.85 6.54 11.14
CA ILE A 27 7.54 5.41 10.55
C ILE A 27 8.60 5.94 9.59
N SER A 28 9.59 5.10 9.29
CA SER A 28 10.65 5.47 8.37
C SER A 28 10.27 5.04 6.95
N GLU A 29 11.06 5.50 5.97
CA GLU A 29 10.84 5.10 4.59
C GLU A 29 10.96 3.60 4.44
N GLU A 30 11.88 3.02 5.18
CA GLU A 30 12.08 1.58 5.12
C GLU A 30 10.83 0.86 5.58
N GLU A 31 10.24 1.35 6.65
CA GLU A 31 9.02 0.76 7.16
C GLU A 31 7.86 1.00 6.20
N TYR A 32 7.84 2.15 5.58
CA TYR A 32 6.81 2.44 4.59
C TYR A 32 6.87 1.44 3.45
N ARG A 33 8.07 1.12 2.97
CA ARG A 33 8.24 0.15 1.91
C ARG A 33 7.80 -1.24 2.33
N LYS A 34 8.06 -1.61 3.58
CA LYS A 34 7.62 -2.89 4.09
C LYS A 34 6.10 -2.96 4.11
N ILE A 35 5.47 -1.89 4.53
CA ILE A 35 4.01 -1.83 4.55
C ILE A 35 3.48 -1.98 3.14
N ASP A 36 4.11 -1.30 2.19
CA ASP A 36 3.70 -1.38 0.79
C ASP A 36 3.75 -2.83 0.30
N THR A 37 4.85 -3.50 0.59
CA THR A 37 5.00 -4.89 0.17
C THR A 37 3.93 -5.77 0.79
N ILE A 38 3.72 -5.62 2.09
CA ILE A 38 2.74 -6.42 2.80
C ILE A 38 1.34 -6.17 2.25
N MET A 39 1.00 -4.91 2.05
CA MET A 39 -0.32 -4.58 1.56
C MET A 39 -0.53 -5.06 0.13
N THR A 40 0.52 -4.97 -0.67
CA THR A 40 0.43 -5.43 -2.06
C THR A 40 0.15 -6.92 -2.09
N GLU A 41 0.86 -7.68 -1.29
CA GLU A 41 0.66 -9.12 -1.24
C GLU A 41 -0.70 -9.47 -0.64
N LYS A 42 -1.05 -8.78 0.41
CA LYS A 42 -2.30 -9.08 1.10
C LYS A 42 -3.51 -8.85 0.21
N HIS A 43 -3.45 -7.83 -0.63
CA HIS A 43 -4.58 -7.50 -1.48
C HIS A 43 -4.48 -8.11 -2.86
N GLY A 44 -3.50 -8.97 -3.07
CA GLY A 44 -3.36 -9.67 -4.34
C GLY A 44 -2.91 -8.78 -5.48
N LEU A 45 -2.14 -7.76 -5.17
CA LEU A 45 -1.62 -6.85 -6.19
C LEU A 45 -0.13 -7.09 -6.35
N PHE A 46 0.40 -6.68 -7.51
CA PHE A 46 1.82 -6.79 -7.76
C PHE A 46 2.42 -5.40 -7.72
N SER A 47 3.43 -5.20 -6.88
CA SER A 47 4.08 -3.91 -6.81
C SER A 47 4.58 -3.48 -8.16
N GLY A 48 5.17 -4.39 -8.89
CA GLY A 48 5.75 -4.07 -10.17
C GLY A 48 4.75 -3.57 -11.17
N THR A 49 3.55 -4.08 -11.12
CA THR A 49 2.55 -3.67 -12.08
C THR A 49 1.95 -2.31 -11.77
N ILE A 50 1.98 -1.94 -10.51
CA ILE A 50 1.42 -0.67 -10.12
C ILE A 50 2.23 0.49 -10.67
N PHE A 51 3.51 0.28 -10.81
CA PHE A 51 4.40 1.34 -11.22
C PHE A 51 4.80 1.30 -12.66
N ARG A 52 4.19 0.45 -13.44
CA ARG A 52 4.57 0.36 -14.82
C ARG A 52 3.77 1.26 -15.73
#